data_74b0de461e94220d72f03518226191cb
#
_entry.id   74b0de461e94220d72f03518226191cb
#
_cell.length_a   1.000
_cell.length_b   1.000
_cell.length_c   1.000
_cell.angle_alpha   90.00
_cell.angle_beta   90.00
_cell.angle_gamma   90.00
#
_symmetry.space_group_name_H-M   'P 1'
#
loop_
_entity.id
_entity.type
_entity.pdbx_description
1 polymer ?
#
loop_
_entity_poly.entity_id
_entity_poly.type
_entity_poly.pdbx_seq_one_letter_code
_entity_poly.pdbx_strand_id
1 'polypeptide(L)'
;MSFRKVEPPRRVRLSDAIGEQIEQLIVEGTLRPGELLPAERNLSKRLDVSRPSLREALLKLEARGLLRAGRGGSLAVTDVSAPTITDPLVHLLHRHPKAAQDVQEVRYGLEAMAAYYAAMNASKADLSKLRRTFNAMQKHLGKRDALADAGADTEFHMTIAEASKNVALVHIVHGIFNLLRTSSHRARDLLYQQQENIPILHEQHAAIFNAILARDPEAARSAAQLHFAFVQASLREMSQNRSPNVSEKRPRVSARGKRRTRSPR
;
A
#
# COMPACT_ATOMS: atom_id res chain seq x y z
N MET A 1 53.12 -27.87 -18.80
CA MET A 1 51.66 -27.74 -18.96
C MET A 1 51.04 -27.81 -17.57
N SER A 2 50.37 -26.75 -17.11
CA SER A 2 49.67 -26.72 -15.80
C SER A 2 48.19 -26.97 -16.03
N PHE A 3 47.69 -28.10 -15.54
CA PHE A 3 46.27 -28.43 -15.58
C PHE A 3 45.52 -27.60 -14.52
N ARG A 4 44.50 -26.83 -14.93
CA ARG A 4 43.58 -26.17 -14.02
C ARG A 4 42.54 -27.18 -13.54
N LYS A 5 42.24 -27.14 -12.24
CA LYS A 5 41.19 -27.95 -11.63
C LYS A 5 39.85 -27.62 -12.32
N VAL A 6 39.19 -28.58 -12.91
CA VAL A 6 37.85 -28.41 -13.47
C VAL A 6 36.86 -28.48 -12.33
N GLU A 7 36.20 -27.37 -12.04
CA GLU A 7 35.07 -27.40 -11.10
C GLU A 7 33.86 -28.06 -11.78
N PRO A 8 33.32 -29.15 -11.22
CA PRO A 8 32.11 -29.77 -11.75
C PRO A 8 30.97 -28.76 -11.74
N PRO A 9 30.05 -28.78 -12.73
CA PRO A 9 28.89 -27.91 -12.73
C PRO A 9 28.14 -28.10 -11.43
N ARG A 10 27.76 -26.99 -10.74
CA ARG A 10 26.98 -27.01 -9.50
C ARG A 10 25.72 -27.80 -9.77
N ARG A 11 25.56 -29.01 -9.20
CA ARG A 11 24.30 -29.71 -9.18
C ARG A 11 23.34 -28.85 -8.33
N VAL A 12 22.29 -28.36 -8.94
CA VAL A 12 21.21 -27.65 -8.22
C VAL A 12 20.72 -28.61 -7.13
N ARG A 13 20.84 -28.19 -5.88
CA ARG A 13 20.34 -29.03 -4.77
C ARG A 13 18.82 -29.06 -4.82
N LEU A 14 18.24 -30.20 -4.48
CA LEU A 14 16.78 -30.34 -4.45
C LEU A 14 16.09 -29.28 -3.58
N SER A 15 16.73 -28.88 -2.46
CA SER A 15 16.24 -27.78 -1.61
C SER A 15 16.20 -26.44 -2.34
N ASP A 16 17.16 -26.16 -3.24
CA ASP A 16 17.17 -24.91 -4.00
C ASP A 16 16.06 -24.90 -5.06
N ALA A 17 15.87 -26.05 -5.79
CA ALA A 17 14.77 -26.17 -6.74
C ALA A 17 13.38 -26.05 -6.08
N ILE A 18 13.21 -26.61 -4.88
CA ILE A 18 11.97 -26.43 -4.08
C ILE A 18 11.79 -24.94 -3.72
N GLY A 19 12.86 -24.28 -3.30
CA GLY A 19 12.84 -22.86 -2.97
C GLY A 19 12.43 -22.01 -4.16
N GLU A 20 13.05 -22.22 -5.32
CA GLU A 20 12.73 -21.53 -6.57
C GLU A 20 11.28 -21.73 -6.99
N GLN A 21 10.72 -22.94 -6.84
CA GLN A 21 9.31 -23.20 -7.15
C GLN A 21 8.37 -22.43 -6.22
N ILE A 22 8.65 -22.36 -4.92
CA ILE A 22 7.85 -21.58 -3.97
C ILE A 22 8.00 -20.08 -4.26
N GLU A 23 9.19 -19.58 -4.53
CA GLU A 23 9.44 -18.20 -4.96
C GLU A 23 8.62 -17.85 -6.20
N GLN A 24 8.60 -18.74 -7.20
CA GLN A 24 7.82 -18.56 -8.42
C GLN A 24 6.32 -18.43 -8.11
N LEU A 25 5.76 -19.26 -7.22
CA LEU A 25 4.36 -19.18 -6.81
C LEU A 25 4.03 -17.86 -6.07
N ILE A 26 4.98 -17.31 -5.32
CA ILE A 26 4.86 -16.00 -4.68
C ILE A 26 4.88 -14.89 -5.76
N VAL A 27 5.84 -14.96 -6.70
CA VAL A 27 5.96 -13.99 -7.80
C VAL A 27 4.72 -13.99 -8.70
N GLU A 28 4.16 -15.15 -8.99
CA GLU A 28 2.92 -15.29 -9.77
C GLU A 28 1.65 -14.88 -9.00
N GLY A 29 1.79 -14.58 -7.70
CA GLY A 29 0.64 -14.24 -6.84
C GLY A 29 -0.28 -15.41 -6.52
N THR A 30 0.14 -16.65 -6.85
CA THR A 30 -0.57 -17.88 -6.47
C THR A 30 -0.53 -18.10 -4.97
N LEU A 31 0.63 -17.82 -4.34
CA LEU A 31 0.80 -17.70 -2.90
C LEU A 31 0.79 -16.22 -2.52
N ARG A 32 -0.20 -15.82 -1.73
CA ARG A 32 -0.42 -14.41 -1.39
C ARG A 32 0.26 -14.02 -0.08
N PRO A 33 0.64 -12.74 0.10
CA PRO A 33 1.10 -12.23 1.38
C PRO A 33 0.13 -12.60 2.52
N GLY A 34 0.67 -13.14 3.60
CA GLY A 34 -0.09 -13.60 4.76
C GLY A 34 -0.71 -14.99 4.63
N GLU A 35 -0.70 -15.60 3.44
CA GLU A 35 -1.22 -16.94 3.23
C GLU A 35 -0.37 -17.99 3.96
N LEU A 36 -1.04 -18.92 4.64
CA LEU A 36 -0.37 -20.02 5.35
C LEU A 36 -0.01 -21.13 4.36
N LEU A 37 1.24 -21.56 4.40
CA LEU A 37 1.66 -22.76 3.68
C LEU A 37 1.01 -24.01 4.30
N PRO A 38 0.71 -25.04 3.49
CA PRO A 38 0.29 -26.32 4.01
C PRO A 38 1.35 -26.88 4.98
N ALA A 39 0.91 -27.65 5.98
CA ALA A 39 1.83 -28.32 6.89
C ALA A 39 2.92 -29.10 6.13
N GLU A 40 4.16 -29.08 6.61
CA GLU A 40 5.33 -29.72 5.97
C GLU A 40 5.04 -31.14 5.46
N ARG A 41 4.28 -31.93 6.26
CA ARG A 41 3.91 -33.29 5.88
C ARG A 41 3.05 -33.35 4.61
N ASN A 42 2.15 -32.40 4.44
CA ASN A 42 1.25 -32.35 3.29
C ASN A 42 1.98 -31.74 2.09
N LEU A 43 2.80 -30.73 2.33
CA LEU A 43 3.57 -30.07 1.28
C LEU A 43 4.64 -31.00 0.67
N SER A 44 5.35 -31.77 1.52
CA SER A 44 6.33 -32.77 1.03
C SER A 44 5.69 -33.84 0.14
N LYS A 45 4.46 -34.27 0.48
CA LYS A 45 3.71 -35.21 -0.37
C LYS A 45 3.26 -34.57 -1.69
N ARG A 46 2.82 -33.31 -1.67
CA ARG A 46 2.38 -32.60 -2.90
C ARG A 46 3.53 -32.35 -3.87
N LEU A 47 4.71 -32.08 -3.34
CA LEU A 47 5.92 -31.82 -4.13
C LEU A 47 6.71 -33.11 -4.43
N ASP A 48 6.28 -34.24 -3.91
CA ASP A 48 6.99 -35.55 -4.03
C ASP A 48 8.46 -35.48 -3.63
N VAL A 49 8.75 -34.84 -2.48
CA VAL A 49 10.11 -34.62 -1.98
C VAL A 49 10.25 -35.10 -0.55
N SER A 50 11.51 -35.36 -0.14
CA SER A 50 11.82 -35.72 1.24
C SER A 50 11.55 -34.54 2.18
N ARG A 51 11.04 -34.84 3.40
CA ARG A 51 10.82 -33.81 4.43
C ARG A 51 12.08 -33.02 4.80
N PRO A 52 13.27 -33.65 4.92
CA PRO A 52 14.50 -32.88 5.16
C PRO A 52 14.83 -31.87 4.07
N SER A 53 14.71 -32.25 2.77
CA SER A 53 14.96 -31.34 1.66
C SER A 53 13.97 -30.18 1.62
N LEU A 54 12.69 -30.46 1.89
CA LEU A 54 11.66 -29.42 2.01
C LEU A 54 11.98 -28.46 3.17
N ARG A 55 12.31 -29.00 4.35
CA ARG A 55 12.62 -28.18 5.53
C ARG A 55 13.83 -27.27 5.28
N GLU A 56 14.89 -27.78 4.61
CA GLU A 56 16.04 -26.97 4.23
C GLU A 56 15.62 -25.82 3.29
N ALA A 57 14.75 -26.09 2.32
CA ALA A 57 14.21 -25.05 1.42
C ALA A 57 13.41 -23.99 2.17
N LEU A 58 12.50 -24.44 3.06
CA LEU A 58 11.67 -23.53 3.86
C LEU A 58 12.51 -22.66 4.80
N LEU A 59 13.54 -23.21 5.45
CA LEU A 59 14.47 -22.44 6.29
C LEU A 59 15.25 -21.40 5.47
N LYS A 60 15.67 -21.75 4.24
CA LYS A 60 16.32 -20.77 3.34
C LYS A 60 15.37 -19.62 2.96
N LEU A 61 14.11 -19.93 2.67
CA LEU A 61 13.11 -18.92 2.36
C LEU A 61 12.77 -18.03 3.57
N GLU A 62 12.71 -18.61 4.77
CA GLU A 62 12.53 -17.87 6.00
C GLU A 62 13.74 -16.97 6.29
N ALA A 63 14.97 -17.47 6.12
CA ALA A 63 16.19 -16.68 6.28
C ALA A 63 16.30 -15.51 5.28
N ARG A 64 15.68 -15.65 4.09
CA ARG A 64 15.58 -14.57 3.08
C ARG A 64 14.40 -13.62 3.37
N GLY A 65 13.61 -13.89 4.41
CA GLY A 65 12.46 -13.07 4.76
C GLY A 65 11.23 -13.27 3.85
N LEU A 66 11.21 -14.28 2.99
CA LEU A 66 10.06 -14.59 2.11
C LEU A 66 8.96 -15.36 2.84
N LEU A 67 9.33 -16.10 3.89
CA LEU A 67 8.43 -16.78 4.79
C LEU A 67 8.65 -16.31 6.22
N ARG A 68 7.64 -16.39 7.06
CA ARG A 68 7.70 -16.11 8.50
C ARG A 68 6.89 -17.11 9.31
N ALA A 69 7.22 -17.28 10.57
CA ALA A 69 6.44 -18.09 11.48
C ALA A 69 4.98 -17.57 11.55
N GLY A 70 4.04 -18.47 11.31
CA GLY A 70 2.61 -18.23 11.41
C GLY A 70 2.00 -18.84 12.68
N ARG A 71 0.68 -18.79 12.79
CA ARG A 71 -0.03 -19.39 13.92
C ARG A 71 0.08 -20.92 13.88
N GLY A 72 0.28 -21.54 15.05
CA GLY A 72 0.30 -23.00 15.19
C GLY A 72 1.53 -23.70 14.58
N GLY A 73 2.65 -22.99 14.40
CA GLY A 73 3.90 -23.58 13.88
C GLY A 73 3.92 -23.78 12.36
N SER A 74 2.94 -23.25 11.63
CA SER A 74 2.96 -23.17 10.17
C SER A 74 3.77 -21.98 9.70
N LEU A 75 4.23 -22.00 8.45
CA LEU A 75 4.87 -20.85 7.81
C LEU A 75 3.84 -20.08 6.99
N ALA A 76 3.95 -18.76 6.99
CA ALA A 76 3.15 -17.85 6.17
C ALA A 76 4.05 -17.11 5.20
N VAL A 77 3.53 -16.79 4.02
CA VAL A 77 4.19 -15.86 3.09
C VAL A 77 4.32 -14.51 3.77
N THR A 78 5.52 -13.97 3.77
CA THR A 78 5.78 -12.66 4.38
C THR A 78 5.11 -11.57 3.55
N ASP A 79 4.41 -10.69 4.23
CA ASP A 79 4.04 -9.42 3.64
C ASP A 79 5.26 -8.49 3.73
N VAL A 80 6.10 -8.51 2.71
CA VAL A 80 7.33 -7.69 2.66
C VAL A 80 7.01 -6.20 2.59
N SER A 81 5.75 -5.85 2.35
CA SER A 81 5.27 -4.47 2.33
C SER A 81 4.66 -4.03 3.66
N ALA A 82 4.49 -4.96 4.62
CA ALA A 82 3.98 -4.60 5.93
C ALA A 82 4.95 -3.65 6.64
N PRO A 83 4.55 -2.43 7.01
CA PRO A 83 5.42 -1.51 7.74
C PRO A 83 5.80 -2.14 9.07
N THR A 84 7.07 -2.15 9.39
CA THR A 84 7.52 -2.46 10.75
C THR A 84 7.02 -1.35 11.67
N ILE A 85 6.67 -1.69 12.93
CA ILE A 85 6.21 -0.71 13.96
C ILE A 85 7.21 0.45 14.12
N THR A 86 8.47 0.24 13.71
CA THR A 86 9.58 1.19 13.81
C THR A 86 9.91 1.88 12.48
N ASP A 87 9.04 1.86 11.47
CA ASP A 87 9.31 2.55 10.20
C ASP A 87 9.45 4.07 10.44
N PRO A 88 10.63 4.65 10.22
CA PRO A 88 10.86 6.08 10.43
C PRO A 88 9.93 6.96 9.59
N LEU A 89 9.49 6.47 8.41
CA LEU A 89 8.60 7.20 7.53
C LEU A 89 7.20 7.34 8.15
N VAL A 90 6.69 6.33 8.88
CA VAL A 90 5.42 6.45 9.63
C VAL A 90 5.48 7.63 10.60
N HIS A 91 6.59 7.76 11.33
CA HIS A 91 6.80 8.87 12.27
C HIS A 91 6.81 10.23 11.56
N LEU A 92 7.49 10.33 10.40
CA LEU A 92 7.55 11.55 9.59
C LEU A 92 6.17 11.92 9.03
N LEU A 93 5.39 10.96 8.56
CA LEU A 93 4.04 11.18 8.05
C LEU A 93 3.10 11.79 9.10
N HIS A 94 3.25 11.38 10.37
CA HIS A 94 2.44 11.93 11.46
C HIS A 94 2.82 13.37 11.84
N ARG A 95 4.07 13.78 11.65
CA ARG A 95 4.60 15.05 12.13
C ARG A 95 4.83 16.09 11.03
N HIS A 96 5.01 15.64 9.80
CA HIS A 96 5.41 16.51 8.69
C HIS A 96 4.41 16.42 7.52
N PRO A 97 3.56 17.45 7.32
CA PRO A 97 2.60 17.48 6.21
C PRO A 97 3.24 17.27 4.84
N LYS A 98 4.49 17.75 4.65
CA LYS A 98 5.25 17.56 3.41
C LYS A 98 5.48 16.06 3.11
N ALA A 99 5.88 15.26 4.09
CA ALA A 99 6.08 13.83 3.90
C ALA A 99 4.79 13.12 3.46
N ALA A 100 3.64 13.51 4.02
CA ALA A 100 2.35 13.00 3.61
C ALA A 100 2.01 13.37 2.16
N GLN A 101 2.35 14.59 1.72
CA GLN A 101 2.18 15.02 0.33
C GLN A 101 3.07 14.19 -0.62
N ASP A 102 4.35 13.99 -0.26
CA ASP A 102 5.29 13.21 -1.07
C ASP A 102 4.80 11.77 -1.28
N VAL A 103 4.24 11.14 -0.24
CA VAL A 103 3.64 9.80 -0.38
C VAL A 103 2.41 9.82 -1.29
N GLN A 104 1.58 10.87 -1.24
CA GLN A 104 0.44 10.99 -2.17
C GLN A 104 0.89 11.18 -3.62
N GLU A 105 2.01 11.87 -3.86
CA GLU A 105 2.58 12.02 -5.21
C GLU A 105 3.07 10.67 -5.77
N VAL A 106 3.73 9.85 -4.94
CA VAL A 106 4.12 8.49 -5.32
C VAL A 106 2.88 7.63 -5.59
N ARG A 107 1.88 7.71 -4.74
CA ARG A 107 0.61 6.99 -4.88
C ARG A 107 -0.09 7.30 -6.20
N TYR A 108 -0.15 8.57 -6.60
CA TYR A 108 -0.69 9.03 -7.88
C TYR A 108 -0.08 8.26 -9.07
N GLY A 109 1.25 8.13 -9.12
CA GLY A 109 1.93 7.42 -10.20
C GLY A 109 1.67 5.92 -10.19
N LEU A 110 1.75 5.30 -9.01
CA LEU A 110 1.63 3.85 -8.86
C LEU A 110 0.21 3.35 -9.11
N GLU A 111 -0.81 4.06 -8.65
CA GLU A 111 -2.20 3.62 -8.83
C GLU A 111 -2.69 3.85 -10.26
N ALA A 112 -2.20 4.88 -10.94
CA ALA A 112 -2.44 5.04 -12.38
C ALA A 112 -1.80 3.89 -13.19
N MET A 113 -0.59 3.47 -12.80
CA MET A 113 0.07 2.30 -13.40
C MET A 113 -0.69 1.00 -13.08
N ALA A 114 -1.19 0.86 -11.85
CA ALA A 114 -1.99 -0.30 -11.45
C ALA A 114 -3.28 -0.43 -12.27
N ALA A 115 -4.00 0.66 -12.49
CA ALA A 115 -5.20 0.69 -13.31
C ALA A 115 -4.91 0.31 -14.78
N TYR A 116 -3.83 0.84 -15.34
CA TYR A 116 -3.37 0.50 -16.68
C TYR A 116 -3.14 -1.00 -16.84
N TYR A 117 -2.31 -1.58 -15.98
CA TYR A 117 -2.00 -3.01 -16.03
C TYR A 117 -3.17 -3.90 -15.64
N ALA A 118 -4.07 -3.44 -14.77
CA ALA A 118 -5.32 -4.16 -14.48
C ALA A 118 -6.21 -4.28 -15.71
N ALA A 119 -6.33 -3.22 -16.51
CA ALA A 119 -7.08 -3.27 -17.77
C ALA A 119 -6.47 -4.28 -18.76
N MET A 120 -5.14 -4.38 -18.83
CA MET A 120 -4.43 -5.34 -19.68
C MET A 120 -4.53 -6.79 -19.19
N ASN A 121 -4.28 -7.01 -17.89
CA ASN A 121 -3.89 -8.33 -17.37
C ASN A 121 -4.95 -9.01 -16.50
N ALA A 122 -6.01 -8.31 -16.07
CA ALA A 122 -6.99 -8.87 -15.15
C ALA A 122 -7.67 -10.12 -15.75
N SER A 123 -7.68 -11.21 -14.98
CA SER A 123 -8.44 -12.40 -15.33
C SER A 123 -9.94 -12.19 -15.12
N LYS A 124 -10.77 -13.13 -15.60
CA LYS A 124 -12.23 -13.11 -15.33
C LYS A 124 -12.53 -13.12 -13.82
N ALA A 125 -11.72 -13.84 -13.04
CA ALA A 125 -11.85 -13.90 -11.58
C ALA A 125 -11.52 -12.55 -10.93
N ASP A 126 -10.48 -11.87 -11.42
CA ASP A 126 -10.11 -10.53 -10.93
C ASP A 126 -11.20 -9.50 -11.23
N LEU A 127 -11.75 -9.51 -12.44
CA LEU A 127 -12.87 -8.63 -12.80
C LEU A 127 -14.11 -8.91 -11.95
N SER A 128 -14.37 -10.17 -11.60
CA SER A 128 -15.46 -10.52 -10.68
C SER A 128 -15.19 -10.01 -9.27
N LYS A 129 -13.95 -10.11 -8.77
CA LYS A 129 -13.54 -9.53 -7.48
C LYS A 129 -13.67 -8.00 -7.52
N LEU A 130 -13.17 -7.35 -8.55
CA LEU A 130 -13.25 -5.90 -8.73
C LEU A 130 -14.70 -5.39 -8.73
N ARG A 131 -15.61 -6.11 -9.40
CA ARG A 131 -17.05 -5.78 -9.37
C ARG A 131 -17.64 -5.87 -7.97
N ARG A 132 -17.26 -6.88 -7.19
CA ARG A 132 -17.74 -7.03 -5.80
C ARG A 132 -17.24 -5.91 -4.90
N THR A 133 -15.95 -5.57 -4.97
CA THR A 133 -15.38 -4.49 -4.15
C THR A 133 -15.90 -3.13 -4.56
N PHE A 134 -16.07 -2.86 -5.85
CA PHE A 134 -16.71 -1.66 -6.35
C PHE A 134 -18.16 -1.52 -5.83
N ASN A 135 -18.97 -2.56 -5.95
CA ASN A 135 -20.36 -2.55 -5.44
C ASN A 135 -20.43 -2.40 -3.92
N ALA A 136 -19.48 -2.97 -3.19
CA ALA A 136 -19.38 -2.79 -1.73
C ALA A 136 -19.06 -1.34 -1.39
N MET A 137 -18.07 -0.74 -2.04
CA MET A 137 -17.72 0.66 -1.88
C MET A 137 -18.92 1.59 -2.15
N GLN A 138 -19.67 1.33 -3.25
CA GLN A 138 -20.87 2.09 -3.60
C GLN A 138 -21.94 2.06 -2.51
N LYS A 139 -22.12 0.96 -1.80
CA LYS A 139 -23.09 0.82 -0.73
C LYS A 139 -22.75 1.63 0.53
N HIS A 140 -21.48 1.90 0.75
CA HIS A 140 -21.02 2.65 1.91
C HIS A 140 -20.96 4.16 1.65
N LEU A 141 -20.84 4.57 0.39
CA LEU A 141 -20.68 5.97 0.00
C LEU A 141 -21.82 6.85 0.57
N GLY A 142 -21.47 7.84 1.37
CA GLY A 142 -22.41 8.81 1.94
C GLY A 142 -23.20 8.33 3.17
N LYS A 143 -22.91 7.17 3.75
CA LYS A 143 -23.63 6.60 4.90
C LYS A 143 -23.04 6.98 6.27
N ARG A 144 -22.42 8.11 6.47
CA ARG A 144 -21.91 8.60 7.77
C ARG A 144 -21.04 7.61 8.58
N ASP A 145 -20.60 6.50 7.98
CA ASP A 145 -19.65 5.54 8.55
C ASP A 145 -18.31 5.67 7.84
N ALA A 146 -17.55 6.68 8.22
CA ALA A 146 -16.27 7.00 7.61
C ALA A 146 -15.25 5.86 7.67
N LEU A 147 -15.34 4.99 8.70
CA LEU A 147 -14.44 3.83 8.81
C LEU A 147 -14.78 2.75 7.78
N ALA A 148 -16.07 2.46 7.59
CA ALA A 148 -16.52 1.50 6.59
C ALA A 148 -16.25 2.01 5.18
N ASP A 149 -16.47 3.31 4.92
CA ASP A 149 -16.18 3.96 3.64
C ASP A 149 -14.69 3.90 3.31
N ALA A 150 -13.81 4.26 4.25
CA ALA A 150 -12.38 4.23 4.07
C ALA A 150 -11.83 2.80 3.83
N GLY A 151 -12.42 1.81 4.48
CA GLY A 151 -12.07 0.40 4.30
C GLY A 151 -12.46 -0.10 2.90
N ALA A 152 -13.68 0.19 2.46
CA ALA A 152 -14.18 -0.23 1.16
C ALA A 152 -13.45 0.42 -0.02
N ASP A 153 -13.10 1.70 0.08
CA ASP A 153 -12.29 2.42 -0.89
C ASP A 153 -10.86 1.81 -0.97
N THR A 154 -10.25 1.53 0.18
CA THR A 154 -8.94 0.85 0.21
C THR A 154 -9.00 -0.50 -0.49
N GLU A 155 -10.01 -1.32 -0.18
CA GLU A 155 -10.15 -2.66 -0.78
C GLU A 155 -10.38 -2.59 -2.30
N PHE A 156 -11.09 -1.57 -2.79
CA PHE A 156 -11.25 -1.34 -4.22
C PHE A 156 -9.91 -1.07 -4.91
N HIS A 157 -9.13 -0.11 -4.42
CA HIS A 157 -7.82 0.23 -4.97
C HIS A 157 -6.81 -0.93 -4.85
N MET A 158 -6.83 -1.66 -3.74
CA MET A 158 -6.02 -2.87 -3.56
C MET A 158 -6.39 -3.94 -4.58
N THR A 159 -7.68 -4.12 -4.86
CA THR A 159 -8.15 -5.07 -5.87
C THR A 159 -7.68 -4.69 -7.27
N ILE A 160 -7.61 -3.39 -7.60
CA ILE A 160 -7.01 -2.91 -8.86
C ILE A 160 -5.53 -3.28 -8.93
N ALA A 161 -4.78 -3.02 -7.87
CA ALA A 161 -3.36 -3.37 -7.81
C ALA A 161 -3.14 -4.87 -8.02
N GLU A 162 -3.89 -5.73 -7.34
CA GLU A 162 -3.82 -7.20 -7.52
C GLU A 162 -4.17 -7.63 -8.95
N ALA A 163 -5.17 -6.98 -9.56
CA ALA A 163 -5.60 -7.27 -10.93
C ALA A 163 -4.54 -6.87 -11.98
N SER A 164 -3.60 -6.02 -11.64
CA SER A 164 -2.47 -5.65 -12.50
C SER A 164 -1.57 -6.84 -12.85
N LYS A 165 -1.56 -7.90 -12.04
CA LYS A 165 -0.66 -9.07 -12.12
C LYS A 165 0.83 -8.71 -12.05
N ASN A 166 1.16 -7.51 -11.61
CA ASN A 166 2.53 -7.08 -11.38
C ASN A 166 2.85 -7.18 -9.88
N VAL A 167 3.57 -8.23 -9.51
CA VAL A 167 3.88 -8.53 -8.11
C VAL A 167 4.63 -7.41 -7.40
N ALA A 168 5.59 -6.78 -8.09
CA ALA A 168 6.33 -5.65 -7.51
C ALA A 168 5.40 -4.47 -7.23
N LEU A 169 4.51 -4.14 -8.19
CA LEU A 169 3.53 -3.07 -8.03
C LEU A 169 2.55 -3.37 -6.90
N VAL A 170 2.05 -4.60 -6.81
CA VAL A 170 1.19 -5.05 -5.71
C VAL A 170 1.87 -4.83 -4.37
N HIS A 171 3.12 -5.29 -4.19
CA HIS A 171 3.85 -5.14 -2.94
C HIS A 171 4.08 -3.67 -2.56
N ILE A 172 4.47 -2.83 -3.52
CA ILE A 172 4.71 -1.41 -3.25
C ILE A 172 3.41 -0.70 -2.87
N VAL A 173 2.33 -0.95 -3.60
CA VAL A 173 1.01 -0.36 -3.31
C VAL A 173 0.51 -0.81 -1.94
N HIS A 174 0.61 -2.10 -1.60
CA HIS A 174 0.30 -2.59 -0.25
C HIS A 174 1.10 -1.88 0.84
N GLY A 175 2.41 -1.71 0.63
CA GLY A 175 3.28 -0.98 1.56
C GLY A 175 2.80 0.45 1.80
N ILE A 176 2.46 1.16 0.73
CA ILE A 176 1.95 2.54 0.82
C ILE A 176 0.60 2.60 1.54
N PHE A 177 -0.34 1.69 1.25
CA PHE A 177 -1.62 1.65 1.95
C PHE A 177 -1.46 1.34 3.44
N ASN A 178 -0.58 0.40 3.81
CA ASN A 178 -0.26 0.11 5.19
C ASN A 178 0.37 1.31 5.90
N LEU A 179 1.30 2.01 5.24
CA LEU A 179 1.94 3.22 5.73
C LEU A 179 0.92 4.33 5.97
N LEU A 180 -0.04 4.49 5.06
CA LEU A 180 -1.09 5.49 5.13
C LEU A 180 -2.27 5.07 6.04
N ARG A 181 -2.36 3.81 6.46
CA ARG A 181 -3.53 3.29 7.19
C ARG A 181 -3.91 4.12 8.42
N THR A 182 -2.94 4.61 9.17
CA THR A 182 -3.16 5.45 10.34
C THR A 182 -3.38 6.92 10.02
N SER A 183 -2.81 7.41 8.91
CA SER A 183 -2.96 8.80 8.46
C SER A 183 -4.12 8.99 7.49
N SER A 184 -4.46 7.97 6.70
CA SER A 184 -5.51 8.03 5.67
C SER A 184 -6.93 8.09 6.23
N HIS A 185 -7.20 7.48 7.38
CA HIS A 185 -8.52 7.63 8.00
C HIS A 185 -8.85 9.12 8.20
N ARG A 186 -7.92 9.87 8.74
CA ARG A 186 -8.10 11.31 8.98
C ARG A 186 -8.23 12.13 7.68
N ALA A 187 -7.47 11.80 6.67
CA ALA A 187 -7.51 12.49 5.37
C ALA A 187 -8.81 12.19 4.62
N ARG A 188 -9.26 10.93 4.65
CA ARG A 188 -10.53 10.52 4.04
C ARG A 188 -11.73 11.05 4.80
N ASP A 189 -11.73 10.98 6.12
CA ASP A 189 -12.77 11.59 6.94
C ASP A 189 -12.99 13.05 6.54
N LEU A 190 -11.91 13.76 6.23
CA LEU A 190 -11.98 15.13 5.75
C LEU A 190 -12.61 15.25 4.36
N LEU A 191 -12.20 14.39 3.42
CA LEU A 191 -12.75 14.39 2.06
C LEU A 191 -14.25 14.07 2.05
N TYR A 192 -14.68 13.09 2.83
CA TYR A 192 -16.09 12.68 2.94
C TYR A 192 -16.95 13.58 3.85
N GLN A 193 -16.35 14.42 4.68
CA GLN A 193 -17.06 15.46 5.40
C GLN A 193 -17.61 16.56 4.48
N GLN A 194 -16.99 16.78 3.33
CA GLN A 194 -17.50 17.66 2.29
C GLN A 194 -18.46 16.87 1.39
N GLN A 195 -19.76 17.03 1.61
CA GLN A 195 -20.79 16.28 0.88
C GLN A 195 -20.73 16.47 -0.64
N GLU A 196 -20.24 17.61 -1.10
CA GLU A 196 -20.00 17.95 -2.51
C GLU A 196 -18.93 17.07 -3.19
N ASN A 197 -17.99 16.52 -2.43
CA ASN A 197 -16.95 15.62 -2.97
C ASN A 197 -17.48 14.20 -3.26
N ILE A 198 -18.53 13.77 -2.56
CA ILE A 198 -19.04 12.41 -2.65
C ILE A 198 -19.46 12.01 -4.07
N PRO A 199 -20.30 12.79 -4.79
CA PRO A 199 -20.68 12.43 -6.16
C PRO A 199 -19.49 12.44 -7.10
N ILE A 200 -18.53 13.37 -6.92
CA ILE A 200 -17.34 13.47 -7.77
C ILE A 200 -16.46 12.22 -7.60
N LEU A 201 -16.20 11.82 -6.35
CA LEU A 201 -15.43 10.61 -6.05
C LEU A 201 -16.11 9.36 -6.62
N HIS A 202 -17.45 9.30 -6.51
CA HIS A 202 -18.23 8.21 -7.07
C HIS A 202 -18.08 8.08 -8.59
N GLU A 203 -18.21 9.19 -9.32
CA GLU A 203 -18.06 9.21 -10.78
C GLU A 203 -16.64 8.83 -11.19
N GLN A 204 -15.63 9.32 -10.48
CA GLN A 204 -14.23 9.00 -10.76
C GLN A 204 -13.92 7.52 -10.52
N HIS A 205 -14.38 6.93 -9.42
CA HIS A 205 -14.22 5.49 -9.20
C HIS A 205 -14.96 4.66 -10.26
N ALA A 206 -16.15 5.09 -10.67
CA ALA A 206 -16.90 4.44 -11.74
C ALA A 206 -16.16 4.51 -13.08
N ALA A 207 -15.50 5.65 -13.37
CA ALA A 207 -14.70 5.81 -14.59
C ALA A 207 -13.52 4.83 -14.62
N ILE A 208 -12.77 4.70 -13.50
CA ILE A 208 -11.66 3.73 -13.37
C ILE A 208 -12.19 2.30 -13.57
N PHE A 209 -13.25 1.95 -12.85
CA PHE A 209 -13.87 0.62 -12.89
C PHE A 209 -14.32 0.26 -14.32
N ASN A 210 -15.05 1.15 -15.00
CA ASN A 210 -15.57 0.93 -16.34
C ASN A 210 -14.45 0.79 -17.37
N ALA A 211 -13.39 1.61 -17.29
CA ALA A 211 -12.24 1.53 -18.19
C ALA A 211 -11.51 0.18 -18.04
N ILE A 212 -11.34 -0.32 -16.81
CA ILE A 212 -10.74 -1.65 -16.58
C ILE A 212 -11.64 -2.76 -17.16
N LEU A 213 -12.96 -2.68 -16.97
CA LEU A 213 -13.89 -3.66 -17.53
C LEU A 213 -13.90 -3.63 -19.06
N ALA A 214 -13.80 -2.45 -19.66
CA ALA A 214 -13.73 -2.24 -21.11
C ALA A 214 -12.37 -2.70 -21.69
N ARG A 215 -11.39 -3.06 -20.87
CA ARG A 215 -10.04 -3.42 -21.32
C ARG A 215 -9.35 -2.27 -22.06
N ASP A 216 -9.57 -1.04 -21.61
CA ASP A 216 -8.93 0.16 -22.14
C ASP A 216 -7.85 0.66 -21.15
N PRO A 217 -6.57 0.33 -21.37
CA PRO A 217 -5.50 0.68 -20.44
C PRO A 217 -5.27 2.18 -20.32
N GLU A 218 -5.36 2.92 -21.42
CA GLU A 218 -5.10 4.36 -21.40
C GLU A 218 -6.26 5.13 -20.74
N ALA A 219 -7.50 4.72 -20.99
CA ALA A 219 -8.64 5.29 -20.28
C ALA A 219 -8.58 4.98 -18.78
N ALA A 220 -8.18 3.76 -18.39
CA ALA A 220 -8.01 3.37 -16.98
C ALA A 220 -6.91 4.20 -16.28
N ARG A 221 -5.77 4.40 -16.94
CA ARG A 221 -4.69 5.27 -16.45
C ARG A 221 -5.18 6.69 -16.25
N SER A 222 -5.80 7.27 -17.29
CA SER A 222 -6.26 8.66 -17.28
C SER A 222 -7.32 8.89 -16.21
N ALA A 223 -8.28 7.96 -16.05
CA ALA A 223 -9.30 8.02 -15.02
C ALA A 223 -8.69 7.97 -13.60
N ALA A 224 -7.71 7.10 -13.37
CA ALA A 224 -7.00 7.02 -12.10
C ALA A 224 -6.20 8.31 -11.83
N GLN A 225 -5.54 8.87 -12.82
CA GLN A 225 -4.82 10.14 -12.68
C GLN A 225 -5.75 11.30 -12.30
N LEU A 226 -6.92 11.41 -12.94
CA LEU A 226 -7.92 12.43 -12.60
C LEU A 226 -8.42 12.27 -11.17
N HIS A 227 -8.72 11.03 -10.75
CA HIS A 227 -9.14 10.72 -9.39
C HIS A 227 -8.09 11.16 -8.35
N PHE A 228 -6.83 10.74 -8.50
CA PHE A 228 -5.79 11.07 -7.51
C PHE A 228 -5.36 12.53 -7.57
N ALA A 229 -5.43 13.20 -8.72
CA ALA A 229 -5.23 14.64 -8.80
C ALA A 229 -6.30 15.40 -8.01
N PHE A 230 -7.57 15.00 -8.12
CA PHE A 230 -8.67 15.56 -7.33
C PHE A 230 -8.47 15.35 -5.83
N VAL A 231 -8.13 14.12 -5.41
CA VAL A 231 -7.85 13.80 -4.01
C VAL A 231 -6.71 14.66 -3.46
N GLN A 232 -5.61 14.80 -4.19
CA GLN A 232 -4.48 15.64 -3.80
C GLN A 232 -4.86 17.12 -3.67
N ALA A 233 -5.60 17.66 -4.64
CA ALA A 233 -6.03 19.05 -4.63
C ALA A 233 -6.92 19.34 -3.42
N SER A 234 -7.92 18.50 -3.19
CA SER A 234 -8.85 18.62 -2.05
C SER A 234 -8.13 18.54 -0.70
N LEU A 235 -7.16 17.62 -0.54
CA LEU A 235 -6.38 17.52 0.70
C LEU A 235 -5.46 18.73 0.93
N ARG A 236 -4.88 19.32 -0.13
CA ARG A 236 -4.07 20.54 -0.04
C ARG A 236 -4.91 21.73 0.40
N GLU A 237 -6.06 21.91 -0.19
CA GLU A 237 -6.99 22.99 0.15
C GLU A 237 -7.43 22.93 1.62
N MET A 238 -7.83 21.73 2.08
CA MET A 238 -8.21 21.53 3.48
C MET A 238 -7.05 21.77 4.46
N SER A 239 -5.81 21.45 4.08
CA SER A 239 -4.64 21.69 4.92
C SER A 239 -4.34 23.20 5.05
N GLN A 240 -4.54 23.97 3.99
CA GLN A 240 -4.35 25.42 3.98
C GLN A 240 -5.43 26.12 4.82
N ASN A 241 -6.69 25.70 4.71
CA ASN A 241 -7.80 26.28 5.45
C ASN A 241 -7.75 25.97 6.97
N ARG A 242 -6.95 25.00 7.41
CA ARG A 242 -6.73 24.63 8.81
C ARG A 242 -5.55 25.33 9.48
N SER A 243 -4.68 26.00 8.72
CA SER A 243 -3.62 26.84 9.29
C SER A 243 -4.29 28.16 9.76
N PRO A 244 -4.56 28.37 11.05
CA PRO A 244 -5.05 29.67 11.51
C PRO A 244 -3.98 30.68 11.19
N ASN A 245 -4.38 31.80 10.63
CA ASN A 245 -3.58 32.99 10.33
C ASN A 245 -2.83 33.43 11.61
N VAL A 246 -1.60 32.92 11.79
CA VAL A 246 -0.70 33.34 12.88
C VAL A 246 0.08 34.57 12.45
N SER A 247 -0.59 35.50 11.76
CA SER A 247 -0.06 36.83 11.51
C SER A 247 -1.12 37.84 11.92
N GLU A 248 -1.20 38.12 13.22
CA GLU A 248 -1.62 39.41 13.78
C GLU A 248 -1.95 39.24 15.27
N LYS A 249 -0.92 39.20 16.10
CA LYS A 249 -0.93 39.79 17.46
C LYS A 249 0.49 39.75 18.03
N ARG A 250 1.39 40.55 17.50
CA ARG A 250 2.52 40.99 18.31
C ARG A 250 1.93 41.93 19.38
N PRO A 251 2.04 41.62 20.67
CA PRO A 251 1.70 42.60 21.69
C PRO A 251 2.68 43.76 21.58
N ARG A 252 2.16 44.96 21.37
CA ARG A 252 2.91 46.22 21.52
C ARG A 252 3.45 46.25 22.95
N VAL A 253 4.76 46.08 23.10
CA VAL A 253 5.45 46.36 24.35
C VAL A 253 5.41 47.89 24.55
N SER A 254 4.54 48.33 25.43
CA SER A 254 4.45 49.70 25.91
C SER A 254 5.74 50.01 26.70
N ALA A 255 6.58 50.85 26.15
CA ALA A 255 7.71 51.42 26.81
C ALA A 255 7.20 52.41 27.87
N ARG A 256 7.00 51.93 29.10
CA ARG A 256 6.73 52.80 30.25
C ARG A 256 8.05 53.34 30.81
N GLY A 257 8.21 54.66 30.68
CA GLY A 257 9.38 55.43 31.05
C GLY A 257 9.79 55.24 32.53
N LYS A 258 11.06 55.09 32.73
CA LYS A 258 11.73 55.24 34.04
C LYS A 258 11.77 56.72 34.41
N ARG A 259 10.89 57.20 35.30
CA ARG A 259 11.09 58.43 36.05
C ARG A 259 12.15 58.17 37.14
N ARG A 260 13.27 58.86 37.01
CA ARG A 260 14.25 59.08 38.10
C ARG A 260 13.60 59.98 39.12
N THR A 261 13.48 59.56 40.34
CA THR A 261 13.34 60.44 41.52
C THR A 261 14.66 60.41 42.28
N ARG A 262 15.28 61.59 42.31
CA ARG A 262 16.40 61.95 43.20
C ARG A 262 15.85 62.00 44.63
N SER A 263 16.59 61.44 45.58
CA SER A 263 16.43 61.67 47.01
C SER A 263 17.54 62.64 47.45
N PRO A 264 17.25 63.63 48.28
CA PRO A 264 18.30 64.35 49.02
C PRO A 264 18.34 63.91 50.50
N ARG A 265 19.58 63.88 50.98
CA ARG A 265 20.08 63.77 52.35
C ARG A 265 20.07 62.42 53.03
#